data_5d3bc7212ae1be0d79ff42f0e3b00899
#
_entry.id   5d3bc7212ae1be0d79ff42f0e3b00899
#
_cell.length_a   1.000
_cell.length_b   1.000
_cell.length_c   1.000
_cell.angle_alpha   90.00
_cell.angle_beta   90.00
_cell.angle_gamma   90.00
#
_symmetry.space_group_name_H-M   'P 1'
#
loop_
_entity.id
_entity.type
_entity.pdbx_description
1 polymer ?
#
loop_
_entity_poly.entity_id
_entity_poly.type
_entity_poly.pdbx_seq_one_letter_code
_entity_poly.pdbx_strand_id
1 'polypeptide(L)'
;MTLAIRPTLTRAAATVLAGGMALTLTACGSGAKGSADTGSAGSAVKVGLITKTDTNPFFVKMKEGAQKAAQEDGVTLSTAAGKFDGDNAGQIAAIENMVAAGVKGILITPSDSKAILPAIKKARDKGVLVIALDSPTDPQDGTDALFATDNKKAGVLIGQYAKTVMAGKNAKIATLDLAPGVAVGRLRHDGFLQGFGITEGDPSVVCSQDTGGDQAKGQTAMENCLQKSPDINVVYTINEPAALGAYTALKAKGREKDVLIVSVDGGCTGTQAVKDGKIAATSQQYPLVMAAKGVKAVVDFAKAGIKANGYTDTGVNLITDKPQAGSDAKDTTYGLENCWG
;
A
#
# COMPACT_ATOMS: atom_id res chain seq x y z
N MET A 1 -28.45 33.70 -39.26
CA MET A 1 -29.70 33.12 -39.73
C MET A 1 -30.33 32.38 -38.52
N THR A 2 -31.30 33.07 -37.96
CA THR A 2 -31.97 32.79 -36.66
C THR A 2 -33.10 31.79 -36.90
N LEU A 3 -33.25 30.79 -36.08
CA LEU A 3 -34.56 30.17 -35.83
C LEU A 3 -34.64 29.65 -34.41
N ALA A 4 -35.47 30.36 -33.63
CA ALA A 4 -35.96 29.97 -32.34
C ALA A 4 -37.28 29.23 -32.48
N ILE A 5 -37.52 28.18 -31.73
CA ILE A 5 -38.89 27.66 -31.50
C ILE A 5 -39.04 27.38 -30.01
N ARG A 6 -39.99 28.04 -29.39
CA ARG A 6 -40.47 27.97 -28.03
C ARG A 6 -41.81 27.18 -27.98
N PRO A 7 -42.45 26.99 -26.82
CA PRO A 7 -42.84 25.73 -26.22
C PRO A 7 -44.33 25.50 -26.20
N THR A 8 -44.82 24.32 -25.78
CA THR A 8 -46.23 24.14 -25.42
C THR A 8 -46.36 23.50 -24.05
N LEU A 9 -46.94 24.27 -23.16
CA LEU A 9 -47.58 23.82 -21.91
C LEU A 9 -48.88 23.10 -22.24
N THR A 10 -49.18 22.00 -21.56
CA THR A 10 -50.57 21.53 -21.38
C THR A 10 -50.81 21.16 -19.91
N ARG A 11 -51.75 21.88 -19.30
CA ARG A 11 -52.36 21.64 -18.00
C ARG A 11 -53.64 20.78 -18.22
N ALA A 12 -53.89 19.84 -17.29
CA ALA A 12 -55.24 19.38 -16.93
C ALA A 12 -55.07 18.69 -15.58
N ALA A 13 -55.58 19.16 -14.50
CA ALA A 13 -56.90 19.33 -13.94
C ALA A 13 -57.37 18.07 -13.14
N ALA A 14 -57.62 18.36 -11.90
CA ALA A 14 -57.98 17.52 -10.76
C ALA A 14 -59.30 16.73 -10.93
N THR A 15 -59.42 15.63 -10.17
CA THR A 15 -60.71 15.20 -9.62
C THR A 15 -60.53 14.56 -8.23
N VAL A 16 -61.24 15.14 -7.28
CA VAL A 16 -61.44 14.71 -5.88
C VAL A 16 -62.59 13.73 -5.88
N LEU A 17 -62.51 12.63 -5.15
CA LEU A 17 -63.68 11.86 -4.70
C LEU A 17 -63.42 11.35 -3.28
N ALA A 18 -64.26 11.86 -2.38
CA ALA A 18 -64.38 11.50 -0.98
C ALA A 18 -65.41 10.36 -0.76
N GLY A 19 -65.26 9.64 0.30
CA GLY A 19 -66.24 8.70 0.90
C GLY A 19 -65.55 7.42 1.33
N GLY A 20 -65.67 6.92 2.52
CA GLY A 20 -66.63 6.91 3.54
C GLY A 20 -66.17 6.02 4.70
N MET A 21 -66.61 6.36 5.83
CA MET A 21 -66.38 5.88 7.19
C MET A 21 -66.98 4.48 7.43
N ALA A 22 -66.26 3.57 8.08
CA ALA A 22 -66.89 2.47 8.85
C ALA A 22 -65.97 2.07 10.03
N LEU A 23 -66.39 2.45 11.22
CA LEU A 23 -65.92 1.91 12.51
C LEU A 23 -66.50 0.50 12.71
N THR A 24 -65.66 -0.47 13.10
CA THR A 24 -66.13 -1.59 13.93
C THR A 24 -65.10 -1.85 15.04
N LEU A 25 -65.51 -1.55 16.25
CA LEU A 25 -64.93 -2.06 17.50
C LEU A 25 -65.37 -3.51 17.69
N THR A 26 -64.43 -4.40 17.98
CA THR A 26 -64.72 -5.60 18.76
C THR A 26 -63.52 -5.98 19.62
N ALA A 27 -63.83 -6.35 20.85
CA ALA A 27 -63.00 -6.47 22.03
C ALA A 27 -62.28 -7.80 22.21
N CYS A 28 -61.24 -7.74 23.09
CA CYS A 28 -60.74 -8.76 24.00
C CYS A 28 -60.35 -10.14 23.49
N GLY A 29 -59.08 -10.47 23.60
CA GLY A 29 -58.53 -11.82 23.63
C GLY A 29 -57.13 -11.81 24.25
N SER A 30 -57.03 -12.37 25.44
CA SER A 30 -55.84 -12.42 26.32
C SER A 30 -54.67 -13.22 25.73
N GLY A 31 -53.47 -12.75 25.96
CA GLY A 31 -52.33 -13.58 26.33
C GLY A 31 -51.52 -14.23 25.22
N ALA A 32 -50.42 -13.57 24.81
CA ALA A 32 -49.13 -14.23 24.58
C ALA A 32 -48.03 -13.12 24.66
N LYS A 33 -47.25 -13.19 25.69
CA LYS A 33 -45.94 -12.49 25.75
C LYS A 33 -45.05 -13.12 24.69
N GLY A 34 -45.11 -12.65 23.48
CA GLY A 34 -44.07 -12.79 22.48
C GLY A 34 -43.09 -11.65 22.71
N SER A 35 -42.01 -11.88 23.41
CA SER A 35 -40.82 -11.01 23.35
C SER A 35 -40.37 -11.00 21.90
N ALA A 36 -40.82 -10.00 21.14
CA ALA A 36 -40.10 -9.63 19.94
C ALA A 36 -38.76 -9.11 20.40
N ASP A 37 -37.78 -10.02 20.39
CA ASP A 37 -36.38 -9.66 20.41
C ASP A 37 -36.12 -8.86 19.11
N THR A 38 -36.41 -7.56 19.18
CA THR A 38 -35.89 -6.63 18.18
C THR A 38 -34.38 -6.60 18.38
N GLY A 39 -33.71 -7.66 17.88
CA GLY A 39 -32.29 -7.65 17.68
C GLY A 39 -31.96 -6.35 16.94
N SER A 40 -31.47 -5.37 17.68
CA SER A 40 -30.84 -4.19 17.13
C SER A 40 -29.82 -4.72 16.13
N ALA A 41 -30.13 -4.64 14.85
CA ALA A 41 -29.15 -4.87 13.80
C ALA A 41 -28.07 -3.81 14.02
N GLY A 42 -27.07 -4.15 14.82
CA GLY A 42 -25.93 -3.28 15.11
C GLY A 42 -25.38 -2.83 13.77
N SER A 43 -25.28 -1.52 13.58
CA SER A 43 -24.75 -0.97 12.32
C SER A 43 -23.42 -1.65 12.02
N ALA A 44 -23.26 -2.18 10.80
CA ALA A 44 -22.04 -2.87 10.39
C ALA A 44 -20.81 -2.05 10.73
N VAL A 45 -19.78 -2.68 11.28
CA VAL A 45 -18.50 -2.03 11.58
C VAL A 45 -17.93 -1.44 10.29
N LYS A 46 -17.57 -0.17 10.32
CA LYS A 46 -16.97 0.53 9.18
C LYS A 46 -15.47 0.62 9.34
N VAL A 47 -14.73 0.21 8.32
CA VAL A 47 -13.26 0.25 8.25
C VAL A 47 -12.83 1.16 7.10
N GLY A 48 -11.84 1.99 7.31
CA GLY A 48 -11.20 2.79 6.26
C GLY A 48 -9.88 2.19 5.81
N LEU A 49 -9.57 2.23 4.52
CA LEU A 49 -8.23 1.96 3.97
C LEU A 49 -7.79 3.14 3.11
N ILE A 50 -6.61 3.70 3.42
CA ILE A 50 -5.99 4.81 2.68
C ILE A 50 -4.62 4.37 2.22
N THR A 51 -4.44 4.25 0.90
CA THR A 51 -3.16 3.88 0.27
C THR A 51 -2.44 5.09 -0.31
N LYS A 52 -1.16 4.95 -0.71
CA LYS A 52 -0.41 6.05 -1.33
C LYS A 52 -0.92 6.35 -2.73
N THR A 53 -1.23 5.30 -3.51
CA THR A 53 -1.82 5.41 -4.85
C THR A 53 -2.82 4.26 -5.08
N ASP A 54 -3.62 4.37 -6.13
CA ASP A 54 -4.51 3.31 -6.61
C ASP A 54 -3.98 2.60 -7.87
N THR A 55 -2.79 2.98 -8.35
CA THR A 55 -2.17 2.47 -9.58
C THR A 55 -0.99 1.55 -9.33
N ASN A 56 -0.26 1.73 -8.22
CA ASN A 56 0.85 0.84 -7.88
C ASN A 56 0.32 -0.57 -7.50
N PRO A 57 0.80 -1.65 -8.15
CA PRO A 57 0.31 -3.01 -7.94
C PRO A 57 0.29 -3.46 -6.48
N PHE A 58 1.27 -3.03 -5.67
CA PHE A 58 1.34 -3.33 -4.24
C PHE A 58 0.10 -2.83 -3.49
N PHE A 59 -0.31 -1.58 -3.73
CA PHE A 59 -1.49 -0.99 -3.07
C PHE A 59 -2.81 -1.50 -3.65
N VAL A 60 -2.83 -1.85 -4.94
CA VAL A 60 -3.99 -2.53 -5.55
C VAL A 60 -4.24 -3.86 -4.83
N LYS A 61 -3.20 -4.66 -4.60
CA LYS A 61 -3.33 -5.95 -3.90
C LYS A 61 -3.60 -5.79 -2.41
N MET A 62 -3.05 -4.78 -1.75
CA MET A 62 -3.41 -4.43 -0.38
C MET A 62 -4.91 -4.13 -0.26
N LYS A 63 -5.47 -3.38 -1.21
CA LYS A 63 -6.91 -3.07 -1.27
C LYS A 63 -7.74 -4.35 -1.47
N GLU A 64 -7.34 -5.23 -2.40
CA GLU A 64 -8.01 -6.52 -2.62
C GLU A 64 -8.00 -7.38 -1.35
N GLY A 65 -6.85 -7.46 -0.65
CA GLY A 65 -6.73 -8.16 0.62
C GLY A 65 -7.65 -7.60 1.71
N ALA A 66 -7.74 -6.26 1.80
CA ALA A 66 -8.66 -5.61 2.73
C ALA A 66 -10.13 -5.86 2.36
N GLN A 67 -10.49 -5.84 1.07
CA GLN A 67 -11.84 -6.13 0.60
C GLN A 67 -12.26 -7.56 0.94
N LYS A 68 -11.38 -8.53 0.70
CA LYS A 68 -11.62 -9.94 1.04
C LYS A 68 -11.83 -10.10 2.55
N ALA A 69 -10.92 -9.56 3.37
CA ALA A 69 -11.05 -9.64 4.83
C ALA A 69 -12.32 -8.94 5.33
N ALA A 70 -12.68 -7.79 4.78
CA ALA A 70 -13.91 -7.08 5.15
C ALA A 70 -15.17 -7.90 4.83
N GLN A 71 -15.18 -8.60 3.69
CA GLN A 71 -16.27 -9.49 3.31
C GLN A 71 -16.38 -10.69 4.27
N GLU A 72 -15.26 -11.32 4.59
CA GLU A 72 -15.18 -12.47 5.52
C GLU A 72 -15.64 -12.10 6.94
N ASP A 73 -15.31 -10.90 7.42
CA ASP A 73 -15.67 -10.41 8.76
C ASP A 73 -17.06 -9.73 8.82
N GLY A 74 -17.73 -9.55 7.67
CA GLY A 74 -19.05 -8.91 7.57
C GLY A 74 -19.03 -7.43 7.92
N VAL A 75 -17.97 -6.70 7.51
CA VAL A 75 -17.77 -5.27 7.77
C VAL A 75 -17.82 -4.44 6.50
N THR A 76 -18.09 -3.14 6.62
CA THR A 76 -18.09 -2.21 5.49
C THR A 76 -16.70 -1.60 5.34
N LEU A 77 -16.07 -1.78 4.18
CA LEU A 77 -14.79 -1.15 3.83
C LEU A 77 -15.00 0.10 2.97
N SER A 78 -14.44 1.23 3.39
CA SER A 78 -14.29 2.44 2.57
C SER A 78 -12.83 2.59 2.15
N THR A 79 -12.57 2.84 0.87
CA THR A 79 -11.19 2.98 0.37
C THR A 79 -10.95 4.36 -0.23
N ALA A 80 -9.74 4.88 -0.03
CA ALA A 80 -9.24 6.09 -0.66
C ALA A 80 -7.74 5.91 -0.99
N ALA A 81 -7.22 6.75 -1.86
CA ALA A 81 -5.81 6.79 -2.21
C ALA A 81 -5.36 8.22 -2.47
N GLY A 82 -4.07 8.48 -2.29
CA GLY A 82 -3.42 9.66 -2.87
C GLY A 82 -3.37 9.56 -4.39
N LYS A 83 -3.22 10.68 -5.07
CA LYS A 83 -3.11 10.76 -6.55
C LYS A 83 -1.74 10.30 -7.04
N PHE A 84 -0.72 10.42 -6.21
CA PHE A 84 0.67 10.03 -6.46
C PHE A 84 1.36 9.76 -5.12
N ASP A 85 2.50 9.06 -5.14
CA ASP A 85 3.32 8.88 -3.92
C ASP A 85 3.82 10.26 -3.47
N GLY A 86 3.51 10.64 -2.23
CA GLY A 86 3.73 11.99 -1.69
C GLY A 86 2.48 12.89 -1.62
N ASP A 87 1.30 12.46 -2.10
CA ASP A 87 0.05 13.23 -1.95
C ASP A 87 -0.49 13.18 -0.51
N ASN A 88 0.22 13.85 0.39
CA ASN A 88 -0.18 13.93 1.79
C ASN A 88 -1.50 14.68 1.98
N ALA A 89 -1.77 15.72 1.17
CA ALA A 89 -3.01 16.49 1.27
C ALA A 89 -4.25 15.63 0.94
N GLY A 90 -4.15 14.80 -0.10
CA GLY A 90 -5.20 13.84 -0.44
C GLY A 90 -5.45 12.83 0.68
N GLN A 91 -4.39 12.33 1.32
CA GLN A 91 -4.54 11.42 2.46
C GLN A 91 -5.14 12.09 3.70
N ILE A 92 -4.78 13.33 4.01
CA ILE A 92 -5.40 14.11 5.11
C ILE A 92 -6.91 14.25 4.88
N ALA A 93 -7.32 14.68 3.68
CA ALA A 93 -8.74 14.79 3.34
C ALA A 93 -9.47 13.44 3.45
N ALA A 94 -8.83 12.34 3.04
CA ALA A 94 -9.38 11.00 3.17
C ALA A 94 -9.59 10.60 4.65
N ILE A 95 -8.64 10.88 5.54
CA ILE A 95 -8.79 10.66 6.99
C ILE A 95 -10.00 11.42 7.53
N GLU A 96 -10.10 12.72 7.22
CA GLU A 96 -11.19 13.57 7.71
C GLU A 96 -12.56 13.07 7.23
N ASN A 97 -12.67 12.69 5.96
CA ASN A 97 -13.89 12.14 5.38
C ASN A 97 -14.29 10.79 6.04
N MET A 98 -13.34 9.90 6.26
CA MET A 98 -13.60 8.60 6.91
C MET A 98 -14.02 8.77 8.37
N VAL A 99 -13.38 9.68 9.10
CA VAL A 99 -13.78 10.04 10.47
C VAL A 99 -15.20 10.60 10.50
N ALA A 100 -15.56 11.49 9.57
CA ALA A 100 -16.91 12.03 9.45
C ALA A 100 -17.94 10.94 9.09
N ALA A 101 -17.55 9.93 8.30
CA ALA A 101 -18.40 8.78 7.95
C ALA A 101 -18.57 7.76 9.10
N GLY A 102 -17.87 7.97 10.23
CA GLY A 102 -18.00 7.16 11.44
C GLY A 102 -17.31 5.80 11.36
N VAL A 103 -16.15 5.70 10.68
CA VAL A 103 -15.33 4.48 10.70
C VAL A 103 -14.84 4.20 12.12
N LYS A 104 -14.70 2.92 12.47
CA LYS A 104 -14.14 2.48 13.75
C LYS A 104 -12.62 2.40 13.73
N GLY A 105 -12.03 2.20 12.55
CA GLY A 105 -10.59 2.25 12.37
C GLY A 105 -10.22 2.63 10.95
N ILE A 106 -9.00 3.15 10.83
CA ILE A 106 -8.37 3.55 9.57
C ILE A 106 -7.06 2.78 9.44
N LEU A 107 -6.91 2.07 8.33
CA LEU A 107 -5.67 1.48 7.85
C LEU A 107 -5.04 2.47 6.88
N ILE A 108 -3.80 2.88 7.11
CA ILE A 108 -3.16 3.88 6.26
C ILE A 108 -1.74 3.50 5.89
N THR A 109 -1.36 3.70 4.63
CA THR A 109 0.04 3.69 4.18
C THR A 109 0.49 5.14 3.99
N PRO A 110 1.19 5.77 4.96
CA PRO A 110 1.52 7.19 4.91
C PRO A 110 2.38 7.56 3.69
N SER A 111 1.98 8.61 2.97
CA SER A 111 2.76 9.22 1.89
C SER A 111 3.88 10.12 2.43
N ASP A 112 3.65 10.75 3.59
CA ASP A 112 4.65 11.49 4.37
C ASP A 112 4.52 11.06 5.84
N SER A 113 5.60 10.52 6.37
CA SER A 113 5.61 9.92 7.71
C SER A 113 5.44 10.90 8.85
N LYS A 114 5.71 12.20 8.63
CA LYS A 114 5.59 13.29 9.63
C LYS A 114 4.39 14.18 9.37
N ALA A 115 4.21 14.63 8.14
CA ALA A 115 3.17 15.59 7.81
C ALA A 115 1.75 15.03 8.00
N ILE A 116 1.57 13.71 8.00
CA ILE A 116 0.28 13.04 8.25
C ILE A 116 -0.13 13.04 9.75
N LEU A 117 0.82 13.20 10.68
CA LEU A 117 0.61 13.02 12.12
C LEU A 117 -0.53 13.87 12.71
N PRO A 118 -0.69 15.17 12.36
CA PRO A 118 -1.79 15.96 12.91
C PRO A 118 -3.18 15.42 12.56
N ALA A 119 -3.36 14.88 11.35
CA ALA A 119 -4.63 14.30 10.93
C ALA A 119 -4.88 12.94 11.64
N ILE A 120 -3.85 12.11 11.77
CA ILE A 120 -3.92 10.86 12.54
C ILE A 120 -4.29 11.16 13.99
N LYS A 121 -3.63 12.13 14.62
CA LYS A 121 -3.94 12.52 16.00
C LYS A 121 -5.41 12.92 16.16
N LYS A 122 -5.93 13.77 15.26
CA LYS A 122 -7.35 14.18 15.29
C LYS A 122 -8.30 12.98 15.16
N ALA A 123 -7.97 11.98 14.35
CA ALA A 123 -8.75 10.75 14.20
C ALA A 123 -8.73 9.92 15.50
N ARG A 124 -7.56 9.73 16.10
CA ARG A 124 -7.38 9.02 17.37
C ARG A 124 -8.08 9.72 18.53
N ASP A 125 -8.03 11.06 18.62
CA ASP A 125 -8.73 11.86 19.64
C ASP A 125 -10.27 11.69 19.55
N LYS A 126 -10.79 11.31 18.37
CA LYS A 126 -12.21 10.96 18.16
C LYS A 126 -12.52 9.47 18.39
N GLY A 127 -11.57 8.71 18.92
CA GLY A 127 -11.74 7.29 19.24
C GLY A 127 -11.64 6.34 18.04
N VAL A 128 -11.09 6.81 16.90
CA VAL A 128 -10.83 5.96 15.73
C VAL A 128 -9.46 5.27 15.91
N LEU A 129 -9.43 3.94 15.81
CA LEU A 129 -8.19 3.17 15.78
C LEU A 129 -7.43 3.46 14.48
N VAL A 130 -6.15 3.87 14.56
CA VAL A 130 -5.36 4.13 13.36
C VAL A 130 -4.16 3.20 13.31
N ILE A 131 -4.10 2.37 12.28
CA ILE A 131 -3.03 1.38 12.04
C ILE A 131 -2.28 1.76 10.78
N ALA A 132 -0.95 1.92 10.90
CA ALA A 132 -0.09 2.05 9.73
C ALA A 132 0.11 0.68 9.07
N LEU A 133 0.06 0.63 7.75
CA LEU A 133 0.44 -0.52 6.93
C LEU A 133 1.67 -0.18 6.11
N ASP A 134 2.60 -1.13 5.97
CA ASP A 134 3.83 -1.02 5.16
C ASP A 134 4.79 0.08 5.61
N SER A 135 4.34 1.32 5.66
CA SER A 135 5.16 2.50 5.97
C SER A 135 4.86 3.02 7.38
N PRO A 136 5.86 3.13 8.28
CA PRO A 136 5.66 3.74 9.60
C PRO A 136 5.49 5.26 9.52
N THR A 137 4.87 5.83 10.55
CA THR A 137 5.00 7.25 10.87
C THR A 137 6.36 7.54 11.52
N ASP A 138 6.74 8.80 11.62
CA ASP A 138 7.96 9.26 12.29
C ASP A 138 7.62 10.41 13.26
N PRO A 139 7.52 10.14 14.58
CA PRO A 139 7.81 8.87 15.25
C PRO A 139 6.80 7.75 14.95
N GLN A 140 7.22 6.49 15.15
CA GLN A 140 6.41 5.30 14.82
C GLN A 140 5.14 5.18 15.66
N ASP A 141 5.13 5.68 16.88
CA ASP A 141 3.99 5.70 17.81
C ASP A 141 2.92 6.76 17.44
N GLY A 142 3.10 7.47 16.36
CA GLY A 142 2.08 8.35 15.78
C GLY A 142 0.79 7.60 15.43
N THR A 143 0.86 6.31 15.10
CA THR A 143 -0.28 5.38 14.95
C THR A 143 -0.40 4.44 16.16
N ASP A 144 -1.54 3.75 16.28
CA ASP A 144 -1.76 2.80 17.37
C ASP A 144 -0.94 1.51 17.17
N ALA A 145 -0.79 1.07 15.90
CA ALA A 145 0.02 -0.08 15.52
C ALA A 145 0.61 0.09 14.12
N LEU A 146 1.63 -0.71 13.82
CA LEU A 146 2.23 -0.85 12.49
C LEU A 146 2.24 -2.34 12.09
N PHE A 147 1.63 -2.67 10.96
CA PHE A 147 1.74 -3.98 10.34
C PHE A 147 2.50 -3.85 9.02
N ALA A 148 3.73 -4.32 9.00
CA ALA A 148 4.64 -4.10 7.88
C ALA A 148 5.69 -5.21 7.78
N THR A 149 6.30 -5.33 6.63
CA THR A 149 7.58 -5.99 6.42
C THR A 149 8.66 -5.28 7.26
N ASP A 150 9.64 -6.02 7.76
CA ASP A 150 10.89 -5.41 8.20
C ASP A 150 11.61 -4.82 6.96
N ASN A 151 11.27 -3.55 6.66
CA ASN A 151 11.75 -2.86 5.48
C ASN A 151 13.28 -2.64 5.51
N LYS A 152 13.86 -2.49 6.70
CA LYS A 152 15.32 -2.42 6.82
C LYS A 152 15.97 -3.74 6.46
N LYS A 153 15.43 -4.87 6.96
CA LYS A 153 15.87 -6.22 6.61
C LYS A 153 15.70 -6.49 5.11
N ALA A 154 14.58 -6.04 4.49
CA ALA A 154 14.38 -6.16 3.06
C ALA A 154 15.53 -5.53 2.27
N GLY A 155 15.94 -4.31 2.64
CA GLY A 155 17.11 -3.65 2.06
C GLY A 155 18.41 -4.41 2.32
N VAL A 156 18.64 -4.85 3.57
CA VAL A 156 19.84 -5.61 3.95
C VAL A 156 20.00 -6.88 3.09
N LEU A 157 18.92 -7.63 2.87
CA LEU A 157 18.97 -8.88 2.09
C LEU A 157 19.43 -8.65 0.66
N ILE A 158 18.86 -7.67 -0.04
CA ILE A 158 19.26 -7.36 -1.42
C ILE A 158 20.64 -6.70 -1.49
N GLY A 159 21.02 -5.94 -0.45
CA GLY A 159 22.36 -5.35 -0.35
C GLY A 159 23.45 -6.41 -0.16
N GLN A 160 23.24 -7.38 0.73
CA GLN A 160 24.15 -8.52 0.93
C GLN A 160 24.28 -9.37 -0.33
N TYR A 161 23.17 -9.61 -1.01
CA TYR A 161 23.17 -10.31 -2.28
C TYR A 161 24.02 -9.56 -3.32
N ALA A 162 23.77 -8.26 -3.51
CA ALA A 162 24.50 -7.44 -4.45
C ALA A 162 25.99 -7.38 -4.13
N LYS A 163 26.36 -7.21 -2.85
CA LYS A 163 27.76 -7.23 -2.38
C LYS A 163 28.48 -8.53 -2.79
N THR A 164 27.82 -9.66 -2.56
CA THR A 164 28.43 -10.97 -2.86
C THR A 164 28.61 -11.20 -4.36
N VAL A 165 27.63 -10.81 -5.18
CA VAL A 165 27.72 -10.87 -6.65
C VAL A 165 28.80 -9.94 -7.20
N MET A 166 29.01 -8.81 -6.52
CA MET A 166 30.02 -7.82 -6.90
C MET A 166 31.41 -8.06 -6.29
N ALA A 167 31.59 -9.14 -5.53
CA ALA A 167 32.88 -9.43 -4.90
C ALA A 167 34.04 -9.38 -5.90
N GLY A 168 35.09 -8.63 -5.58
CA GLY A 168 36.26 -8.41 -6.43
C GLY A 168 36.07 -7.45 -7.61
N LYS A 169 34.89 -6.81 -7.74
CA LYS A 169 34.61 -5.81 -8.77
C LYS A 169 34.48 -4.42 -8.16
N ASN A 170 34.84 -3.39 -8.93
CA ASN A 170 34.59 -1.99 -8.53
C ASN A 170 33.11 -1.66 -8.78
N ALA A 171 32.33 -1.49 -7.71
CA ALA A 171 30.91 -1.15 -7.80
C ALA A 171 30.72 0.33 -8.16
N LYS A 172 29.81 0.57 -9.11
CA LYS A 172 29.26 1.89 -9.48
C LYS A 172 27.75 1.81 -9.36
N ILE A 173 27.23 2.36 -8.28
CA ILE A 173 25.87 2.12 -7.80
C ILE A 173 24.96 3.29 -8.19
N ALA A 174 23.81 2.99 -8.79
CA ALA A 174 22.67 3.89 -8.84
C ALA A 174 21.65 3.51 -7.77
N THR A 175 21.16 4.47 -7.01
CA THR A 175 20.01 4.27 -6.10
C THR A 175 18.79 4.98 -6.66
N LEU A 176 17.72 4.19 -6.87
CA LEU A 176 16.44 4.65 -7.38
C LEU A 176 15.43 4.58 -6.24
N ASP A 177 15.29 5.68 -5.53
CA ASP A 177 14.63 5.80 -4.24
C ASP A 177 13.21 6.38 -4.32
N LEU A 178 12.61 6.63 -3.15
CA LEU A 178 11.45 7.49 -2.96
C LEU A 178 11.87 8.89 -2.51
N ALA A 179 10.92 9.82 -2.61
CA ALA A 179 11.11 11.18 -2.11
C ALA A 179 11.52 11.21 -0.63
N PRO A 180 12.33 12.19 -0.20
CA PRO A 180 12.59 12.44 1.21
C PRO A 180 11.28 12.60 2.00
N GLY A 181 11.26 12.10 3.26
CA GLY A 181 10.08 12.14 4.13
C GLY A 181 9.27 10.84 4.14
N VAL A 182 9.51 9.92 3.21
CA VAL A 182 8.89 8.59 3.17
C VAL A 182 9.75 7.60 3.97
N ALA A 183 9.31 7.22 5.17
CA ALA A 183 10.12 6.40 6.08
C ALA A 183 10.48 5.03 5.50
N VAL A 184 9.58 4.38 4.75
CA VAL A 184 9.87 3.08 4.10
C VAL A 184 11.01 3.19 3.10
N GLY A 185 11.08 4.31 2.35
CA GLY A 185 12.18 4.58 1.41
C GLY A 185 13.52 4.60 2.14
N ARG A 186 13.61 5.38 3.20
CA ARG A 186 14.83 5.46 4.02
C ARG A 186 15.24 4.12 4.63
N LEU A 187 14.27 3.36 5.18
CA LEU A 187 14.56 2.06 5.79
C LEU A 187 15.15 1.06 4.78
N ARG A 188 14.59 0.98 3.57
CA ARG A 188 15.10 0.10 2.50
C ARG A 188 16.46 0.57 1.99
N HIS A 189 16.63 1.88 1.77
CA HIS A 189 17.89 2.49 1.35
C HIS A 189 18.99 2.23 2.36
N ASP A 190 18.79 2.60 3.64
CA ASP A 190 19.76 2.38 4.72
C ASP A 190 20.09 0.88 4.87
N GLY A 191 19.08 0.03 4.71
CA GLY A 191 19.23 -1.42 4.71
C GLY A 191 20.12 -1.90 3.57
N PHE A 192 19.89 -1.41 2.34
CA PHE A 192 20.72 -1.74 1.18
C PHE A 192 22.18 -1.32 1.40
N LEU A 193 22.43 -0.08 1.81
CA LEU A 193 23.78 0.39 2.10
C LEU A 193 24.47 -0.47 3.15
N GLN A 194 23.78 -0.75 4.26
CA GLN A 194 24.29 -1.62 5.33
C GLN A 194 24.60 -3.04 4.81
N GLY A 195 23.70 -3.64 4.05
CA GLY A 195 23.87 -4.98 3.47
C GLY A 195 25.01 -5.04 2.47
N PHE A 196 25.15 -4.02 1.63
CA PHE A 196 26.27 -3.88 0.69
C PHE A 196 27.60 -3.62 1.42
N GLY A 197 27.56 -3.07 2.63
CA GLY A 197 28.73 -2.79 3.47
C GLY A 197 29.33 -1.42 3.20
N ILE A 198 28.50 -0.45 2.82
CA ILE A 198 28.82 0.97 2.62
C ILE A 198 27.92 1.85 3.49
N THR A 199 28.19 3.14 3.52
CA THR A 199 27.41 4.13 4.27
C THR A 199 26.90 5.22 3.33
N GLU A 200 26.01 6.06 3.82
CA GLU A 200 25.53 7.25 3.10
C GLU A 200 26.73 8.13 2.69
N GLY A 201 26.71 8.61 1.45
CA GLY A 201 27.79 9.40 0.86
C GLY A 201 29.00 8.60 0.37
N ASP A 202 28.95 7.27 0.37
CA ASP A 202 30.01 6.43 -0.19
C ASP A 202 30.24 6.74 -1.67
N PRO A 203 31.51 6.92 -2.12
CA PRO A 203 31.83 7.30 -3.50
C PRO A 203 31.46 6.24 -4.55
N SER A 204 31.15 5.02 -4.17
CA SER A 204 30.61 4.01 -5.08
C SER A 204 29.16 4.31 -5.49
N VAL A 205 28.39 5.10 -4.71
CA VAL A 205 27.06 5.59 -5.09
C VAL A 205 27.23 6.81 -5.98
N VAL A 206 27.19 6.59 -7.30
CA VAL A 206 27.48 7.62 -8.30
C VAL A 206 26.25 8.39 -8.77
N CYS A 207 25.05 7.87 -8.49
CA CYS A 207 23.78 8.50 -8.84
C CYS A 207 22.68 8.10 -7.87
N SER A 208 21.89 9.07 -7.39
CA SER A 208 20.68 8.85 -6.60
C SER A 208 19.54 9.66 -7.20
N GLN A 209 18.35 9.05 -7.39
CA GLN A 209 17.19 9.67 -8.00
C GLN A 209 15.90 9.23 -7.30
N ASP A 210 14.96 10.16 -7.15
CA ASP A 210 13.59 9.85 -6.71
C ASP A 210 12.76 9.33 -7.91
N THR A 211 12.08 8.21 -7.71
CA THR A 211 11.23 7.58 -8.72
C THR A 211 9.74 7.65 -8.35
N GLY A 212 9.41 8.06 -7.13
CA GLY A 212 8.04 7.93 -6.59
C GLY A 212 7.52 6.50 -6.64
N GLY A 213 8.41 5.49 -6.75
CA GLY A 213 8.02 4.09 -6.90
C GLY A 213 7.30 3.76 -8.21
N ASP A 214 7.39 4.61 -9.22
CA ASP A 214 6.72 4.51 -10.52
C ASP A 214 7.65 4.01 -11.61
N GLN A 215 7.12 3.19 -12.53
CA GLN A 215 7.92 2.56 -13.59
C GLN A 215 8.46 3.57 -14.61
N ALA A 216 7.64 4.51 -15.05
CA ALA A 216 8.07 5.49 -16.07
C ALA A 216 9.11 6.47 -15.49
N LYS A 217 8.91 6.89 -14.24
CA LYS A 217 9.90 7.70 -13.51
C LYS A 217 11.18 6.91 -13.25
N GLY A 218 11.07 5.62 -12.91
CA GLY A 218 12.23 4.73 -12.75
C GLY A 218 13.05 4.61 -14.03
N GLN A 219 12.40 4.54 -15.20
CA GLN A 219 13.08 4.58 -16.50
C GLN A 219 13.82 5.91 -16.69
N THR A 220 13.13 7.04 -16.52
CA THR A 220 13.72 8.38 -16.67
C THR A 220 14.89 8.59 -15.70
N ALA A 221 14.73 8.18 -14.45
CA ALA A 221 15.78 8.25 -13.44
C ALA A 221 17.03 7.46 -13.85
N MET A 222 16.85 6.24 -14.35
CA MET A 222 17.98 5.43 -14.83
C MET A 222 18.63 6.01 -16.07
N GLU A 223 17.87 6.56 -17.01
CA GLU A 223 18.40 7.27 -18.20
C GLU A 223 19.29 8.45 -17.76
N ASN A 224 18.84 9.25 -16.78
CA ASN A 224 19.62 10.36 -16.22
C ASN A 224 20.89 9.85 -15.52
N CYS A 225 20.78 8.77 -14.75
CA CYS A 225 21.94 8.17 -14.09
C CYS A 225 22.97 7.66 -15.10
N LEU A 226 22.56 7.03 -16.20
CA LEU A 226 23.46 6.56 -17.27
C LEU A 226 24.14 7.70 -18.04
N GLN A 227 23.47 8.85 -18.17
CA GLN A 227 24.09 10.05 -18.74
C GLN A 227 25.19 10.60 -17.84
N LYS A 228 24.98 10.58 -16.51
CA LYS A 228 25.94 11.06 -15.53
C LYS A 228 27.11 10.08 -15.35
N SER A 229 26.84 8.78 -15.32
CA SER A 229 27.80 7.70 -15.06
C SER A 229 27.49 6.51 -15.94
N PRO A 230 28.07 6.44 -17.16
CA PRO A 230 27.82 5.36 -18.11
C PRO A 230 28.28 3.98 -17.64
N ASP A 231 29.18 3.94 -16.66
CA ASP A 231 29.84 2.75 -16.12
C ASP A 231 29.11 2.15 -14.89
N ILE A 232 27.87 2.61 -14.58
CA ILE A 232 27.02 1.99 -13.55
C ILE A 232 26.88 0.50 -13.82
N ASN A 233 27.10 -0.32 -12.77
CA ASN A 233 27.04 -1.76 -12.84
C ASN A 233 26.20 -2.41 -11.73
N VAL A 234 25.65 -1.60 -10.79
CA VAL A 234 24.69 -2.00 -9.77
C VAL A 234 23.55 -0.98 -9.73
N VAL A 235 22.33 -1.44 -9.67
CA VAL A 235 21.13 -0.60 -9.46
C VAL A 235 20.35 -1.17 -8.29
N TYR A 236 20.27 -0.38 -7.23
CA TYR A 236 19.27 -0.57 -6.19
C TYR A 236 17.99 0.14 -6.59
N THR A 237 16.86 -0.50 -6.44
CA THR A 237 15.55 0.13 -6.62
C THR A 237 14.67 -0.09 -5.41
N ILE A 238 13.93 0.95 -5.07
CA ILE A 238 13.00 0.95 -3.94
C ILE A 238 11.91 -0.10 -4.06
N ASN A 239 11.49 -0.41 -5.28
CA ASN A 239 10.43 -1.37 -5.62
C ASN A 239 10.57 -1.90 -7.05
N GLU A 240 9.80 -2.92 -7.38
CA GLU A 240 9.84 -3.59 -8.69
C GLU A 240 9.36 -2.73 -9.86
N PRO A 241 8.33 -1.85 -9.75
CA PRO A 241 8.03 -0.93 -10.84
C PRO A 241 9.24 -0.07 -11.25
N ALA A 242 9.96 0.52 -10.30
CA ALA A 242 11.18 1.28 -10.59
C ALA A 242 12.28 0.39 -11.22
N ALA A 243 12.41 -0.88 -10.78
CA ALA A 243 13.36 -1.83 -11.35
C ALA A 243 13.06 -2.16 -12.82
N LEU A 244 11.80 -2.38 -13.16
CA LEU A 244 11.37 -2.64 -14.53
C LEU A 244 11.59 -1.41 -15.43
N GLY A 245 11.39 -0.20 -14.89
CA GLY A 245 11.76 1.04 -15.56
C GLY A 245 13.26 1.13 -15.82
N ALA A 246 14.08 0.87 -14.80
CA ALA A 246 15.54 0.84 -14.92
C ALA A 246 16.02 -0.20 -15.94
N TYR A 247 15.44 -1.40 -15.92
CA TYR A 247 15.72 -2.42 -16.92
C TYR A 247 15.43 -1.94 -18.35
N THR A 248 14.31 -1.23 -18.55
CA THR A 248 13.94 -0.68 -19.86
C THR A 248 14.99 0.32 -20.36
N ALA A 249 15.46 1.23 -19.50
CA ALA A 249 16.51 2.19 -19.83
C ALA A 249 17.84 1.50 -20.18
N LEU A 250 18.23 0.50 -19.39
CA LEU A 250 19.45 -0.31 -19.64
C LEU A 250 19.37 -1.08 -20.95
N LYS A 251 18.21 -1.70 -21.24
CA LYS A 251 17.98 -2.43 -22.48
C LYS A 251 18.08 -1.52 -23.71
N ALA A 252 17.55 -0.29 -23.63
CA ALA A 252 17.68 0.69 -24.70
C ALA A 252 19.14 1.09 -25.00
N LYS A 253 20.06 0.85 -24.05
CA LYS A 253 21.51 1.07 -24.17
C LYS A 253 22.30 -0.20 -24.42
N GLY A 254 21.64 -1.38 -24.53
CA GLY A 254 22.31 -2.68 -24.63
C GLY A 254 23.10 -3.10 -23.42
N ARG A 255 22.78 -2.55 -22.22
CA ARG A 255 23.50 -2.75 -20.96
C ARG A 255 22.77 -3.66 -19.96
N GLU A 256 21.61 -4.19 -20.33
CA GLU A 256 20.74 -4.99 -19.43
C GLU A 256 21.39 -6.27 -18.89
N LYS A 257 22.45 -6.78 -19.55
CA LYS A 257 23.19 -7.96 -19.10
C LYS A 257 24.42 -7.64 -18.24
N ASP A 258 24.86 -6.39 -18.27
CA ASP A 258 26.09 -5.96 -17.61
C ASP A 258 25.83 -5.32 -16.24
N VAL A 259 24.57 -5.03 -15.93
CA VAL A 259 24.15 -4.28 -14.73
C VAL A 259 23.28 -5.17 -13.84
N LEU A 260 23.70 -5.29 -12.59
CA LEU A 260 22.96 -5.99 -11.54
C LEU A 260 21.82 -5.12 -11.03
N ILE A 261 20.57 -5.52 -11.19
CA ILE A 261 19.41 -4.86 -10.60
C ILE A 261 18.93 -5.67 -9.40
N VAL A 262 18.78 -5.03 -8.24
CA VAL A 262 18.16 -5.60 -7.04
C VAL A 262 17.01 -4.73 -6.57
N SER A 263 15.95 -5.36 -6.04
CA SER A 263 14.69 -4.67 -5.76
C SER A 263 13.96 -5.21 -4.53
N VAL A 264 12.82 -4.63 -4.24
CA VAL A 264 11.88 -5.07 -3.19
C VAL A 264 10.49 -5.14 -3.82
N ASP A 265 9.67 -6.04 -3.39
CA ASP A 265 8.22 -6.23 -3.42
C ASP A 265 7.85 -7.72 -3.55
N GLY A 266 8.40 -8.46 -4.49
CA GLY A 266 8.07 -9.87 -4.71
C GLY A 266 6.65 -10.08 -5.24
N GLY A 267 6.13 -9.13 -6.02
CA GLY A 267 4.92 -9.30 -6.82
C GLY A 267 5.14 -10.35 -7.92
N CYS A 268 4.07 -10.93 -8.46
CA CYS A 268 4.20 -11.99 -9.48
C CYS A 268 4.94 -11.50 -10.73
N THR A 269 4.70 -10.25 -11.15
CA THR A 269 5.43 -9.63 -12.26
C THR A 269 6.92 -9.45 -11.95
N GLY A 270 7.27 -9.00 -10.74
CA GLY A 270 8.65 -8.81 -10.33
C GLY A 270 9.39 -10.14 -10.12
N THR A 271 8.73 -11.11 -9.48
CA THR A 271 9.27 -12.47 -9.33
C THR A 271 9.49 -13.13 -10.69
N GLN A 272 8.56 -12.94 -11.64
CA GLN A 272 8.77 -13.39 -13.02
C GLN A 272 9.95 -12.67 -13.69
N ALA A 273 10.13 -11.39 -13.40
CA ALA A 273 11.30 -10.64 -13.90
C ALA A 273 12.62 -11.15 -13.31
N VAL A 274 12.62 -11.68 -12.08
CA VAL A 274 13.78 -12.39 -11.52
C VAL A 274 14.03 -13.69 -12.31
N LYS A 275 13.00 -14.48 -12.54
CA LYS A 275 13.08 -15.72 -13.33
C LYS A 275 13.58 -15.48 -14.76
N ASP A 276 13.13 -14.38 -15.37
CA ASP A 276 13.57 -13.97 -16.72
C ASP A 276 14.98 -13.37 -16.73
N GLY A 277 15.62 -13.16 -15.59
CA GLY A 277 16.95 -12.55 -15.47
C GLY A 277 16.98 -11.04 -15.70
N LYS A 278 15.82 -10.35 -15.65
CA LYS A 278 15.72 -8.88 -15.74
C LYS A 278 16.08 -8.19 -14.43
N ILE A 279 15.73 -8.81 -13.31
CA ILE A 279 16.08 -8.44 -11.95
C ILE A 279 16.89 -9.59 -11.37
N ALA A 280 17.96 -9.33 -10.63
CA ALA A 280 18.80 -10.37 -10.08
C ALA A 280 18.26 -10.96 -8.78
N ALA A 281 17.64 -10.13 -7.95
CA ALA A 281 17.01 -10.53 -6.70
C ALA A 281 15.96 -9.50 -6.28
N THR A 282 14.92 -9.95 -5.56
CA THR A 282 13.92 -9.09 -4.93
C THR A 282 13.61 -9.57 -3.51
N SER A 283 13.38 -8.64 -2.59
CA SER A 283 12.87 -8.96 -1.24
C SER A 283 11.35 -9.00 -1.29
N GLN A 284 10.76 -10.21 -1.20
CA GLN A 284 9.32 -10.42 -1.28
C GLN A 284 8.62 -10.04 0.03
N GLN A 285 7.57 -9.24 -0.07
CA GLN A 285 6.70 -8.80 1.03
C GLN A 285 5.23 -9.15 0.76
N TYR A 286 4.34 -8.98 1.76
CA TYR A 286 3.01 -9.60 1.75
C TYR A 286 1.87 -8.59 2.04
N PRO A 287 1.45 -7.74 1.07
CA PRO A 287 0.44 -6.70 1.26
C PRO A 287 -0.95 -7.23 1.65
N LEU A 288 -1.32 -8.43 1.17
CA LEU A 288 -2.59 -9.05 1.55
C LEU A 288 -2.62 -9.41 3.04
N VAL A 289 -1.49 -9.90 3.58
CA VAL A 289 -1.37 -10.24 5.01
C VAL A 289 -1.45 -8.98 5.88
N MET A 290 -0.78 -7.89 5.46
CA MET A 290 -0.87 -6.59 6.16
C MET A 290 -2.32 -6.11 6.23
N ALA A 291 -3.02 -6.13 5.10
CA ALA A 291 -4.39 -5.67 4.99
C ALA A 291 -5.36 -6.54 5.82
N ALA A 292 -5.28 -7.86 5.70
CA ALA A 292 -6.14 -8.78 6.44
C ALA A 292 -5.96 -8.64 7.96
N LYS A 293 -4.70 -8.58 8.44
CA LYS A 293 -4.41 -8.32 9.87
C LYS A 293 -4.98 -6.96 10.32
N GLY A 294 -4.87 -5.94 9.47
CA GLY A 294 -5.39 -4.60 9.73
C GLY A 294 -6.92 -4.60 9.90
N VAL A 295 -7.65 -5.18 8.94
CA VAL A 295 -9.13 -5.29 9.02
C VAL A 295 -9.54 -6.03 10.28
N LYS A 296 -8.94 -7.21 10.53
CA LYS A 296 -9.22 -7.98 11.75
C LYS A 296 -8.98 -7.18 13.03
N ALA A 297 -7.89 -6.44 13.13
CA ALA A 297 -7.59 -5.62 14.29
C ALA A 297 -8.64 -4.52 14.55
N VAL A 298 -9.17 -3.89 13.48
CA VAL A 298 -10.28 -2.93 13.61
C VAL A 298 -11.56 -3.63 14.05
N VAL A 299 -11.83 -4.83 13.57
CA VAL A 299 -12.99 -5.64 13.97
C VAL A 299 -12.89 -6.02 15.46
N ASP A 300 -11.73 -6.50 15.92
CA ASP A 300 -11.48 -6.86 17.31
C ASP A 300 -11.64 -5.64 18.24
N PHE A 301 -11.17 -4.48 17.79
CA PHE A 301 -11.37 -3.21 18.51
C PHE A 301 -12.85 -2.82 18.58
N ALA A 302 -13.56 -2.88 17.46
CA ALA A 302 -14.97 -2.46 17.40
C ALA A 302 -15.91 -3.39 18.17
N LYS A 303 -15.64 -4.71 18.17
CA LYS A 303 -16.51 -5.72 18.79
C LYS A 303 -16.14 -6.03 20.24
N ALA A 304 -14.85 -5.99 20.58
CA ALA A 304 -14.36 -6.43 21.89
C ALA A 304 -13.53 -5.36 22.64
N GLY A 305 -13.30 -4.19 22.05
CA GLY A 305 -12.46 -3.17 22.66
C GLY A 305 -10.97 -3.51 22.67
N ILE A 306 -10.56 -4.57 21.97
CA ILE A 306 -9.15 -5.03 21.91
C ILE A 306 -8.38 -4.11 20.97
N LYS A 307 -7.50 -3.29 21.53
CA LYS A 307 -6.72 -2.32 20.79
C LYS A 307 -5.40 -2.91 20.33
N ALA A 308 -5.18 -2.95 19.01
CA ALA A 308 -3.87 -3.33 18.47
C ALA A 308 -2.82 -2.28 18.87
N ASN A 309 -1.60 -2.73 19.12
CA ASN A 309 -0.47 -1.86 19.48
C ASN A 309 0.86 -2.40 18.94
N GLY A 310 1.86 -1.53 18.88
CA GLY A 310 3.23 -1.88 18.54
C GLY A 310 3.41 -2.29 17.08
N TYR A 311 4.51 -3.00 16.81
CA TYR A 311 4.89 -3.46 15.47
C TYR A 311 4.61 -4.94 15.29
N THR A 312 4.03 -5.30 14.17
CA THR A 312 3.86 -6.69 13.71
C THR A 312 4.59 -6.88 12.40
N ASP A 313 5.64 -7.71 12.40
CA ASP A 313 6.32 -8.12 11.19
C ASP A 313 5.42 -9.06 10.37
N THR A 314 5.24 -8.74 9.10
CA THR A 314 4.47 -9.56 8.15
C THR A 314 5.34 -10.49 7.30
N GLY A 315 6.65 -10.47 7.55
CA GLY A 315 7.63 -11.33 6.91
C GLY A 315 8.32 -10.70 5.69
N VAL A 316 9.50 -11.25 5.38
CA VAL A 316 10.28 -10.93 4.17
C VAL A 316 11.13 -12.13 3.76
N ASN A 317 11.18 -12.44 2.47
CA ASN A 317 12.06 -13.44 1.89
C ASN A 317 12.83 -12.87 0.71
N LEU A 318 14.12 -13.18 0.62
CA LEU A 318 14.90 -12.88 -0.58
C LEU A 318 14.57 -13.90 -1.67
N ILE A 319 14.21 -13.44 -2.86
CA ILE A 319 13.90 -14.27 -4.02
C ILE A 319 14.99 -14.10 -5.08
N THR A 320 15.61 -15.22 -5.48
CA THR A 320 16.61 -15.25 -6.55
C THR A 320 16.84 -16.70 -7.00
N ASP A 321 17.07 -16.93 -8.30
CA ASP A 321 17.49 -18.25 -8.83
C ASP A 321 19.01 -18.45 -8.78
N LYS A 322 19.75 -17.48 -8.25
CA LYS A 322 21.21 -17.54 -8.09
C LYS A 322 21.60 -17.30 -6.62
N PRO A 323 21.14 -18.17 -5.68
CA PRO A 323 21.43 -17.98 -4.27
C PRO A 323 22.93 -18.02 -4.01
N GLN A 324 23.39 -17.17 -3.11
CA GLN A 324 24.78 -17.13 -2.69
C GLN A 324 24.99 -18.12 -1.54
N ALA A 325 26.19 -18.65 -1.41
CA ALA A 325 26.54 -19.59 -0.33
C ALA A 325 26.20 -19.00 1.06
N GLY A 326 25.48 -19.78 1.88
CA GLY A 326 25.05 -19.36 3.20
C GLY A 326 23.84 -18.40 3.22
N SER A 327 23.19 -18.15 2.08
CA SER A 327 21.96 -17.35 1.98
C SER A 327 20.72 -18.20 2.23
N ASP A 328 19.76 -17.68 2.99
CA ASP A 328 18.41 -18.26 3.17
C ASP A 328 17.46 -17.89 2.03
N ALA A 329 17.98 -17.47 0.88
CA ALA A 329 17.20 -17.08 -0.30
C ALA A 329 16.31 -18.23 -0.77
N LYS A 330 15.11 -17.86 -1.22
CA LYS A 330 14.18 -18.76 -1.91
C LYS A 330 14.34 -18.60 -3.42
N ASP A 331 14.03 -19.64 -4.17
CA ASP A 331 14.02 -19.59 -5.62
C ASP A 331 12.75 -18.92 -6.18
N THR A 332 12.70 -18.71 -7.49
CA THR A 332 11.52 -18.12 -8.13
C THR A 332 10.32 -19.05 -8.13
N THR A 333 10.48 -20.37 -7.93
CA THR A 333 9.35 -21.30 -7.76
C THR A 333 8.59 -20.94 -6.48
N TYR A 334 9.31 -20.89 -5.35
CA TYR A 334 8.73 -20.42 -4.10
C TYR A 334 8.15 -19.00 -4.23
N GLY A 335 8.90 -18.09 -4.86
CA GLY A 335 8.48 -16.72 -5.06
C GLY A 335 7.16 -16.61 -5.81
N LEU A 336 6.97 -17.39 -6.91
CA LEU A 336 5.76 -17.40 -7.72
C LEU A 336 4.56 -18.06 -7.02
N GLU A 337 4.80 -19.06 -6.15
CA GLU A 337 3.74 -19.67 -5.34
C GLU A 337 3.23 -18.73 -4.23
N ASN A 338 4.04 -17.78 -3.78
CA ASN A 338 3.75 -16.87 -2.68
C ASN A 338 3.63 -15.40 -3.11
N CYS A 339 3.70 -15.11 -4.40
CA CYS A 339 3.58 -13.75 -4.91
C CYS A 339 2.13 -13.25 -4.90
N TRP A 340 2.01 -11.98 -5.14
CA TRP A 340 0.73 -11.27 -5.26
C TRP A 340 0.72 -10.45 -6.56
N GLY A 341 -0.40 -10.36 -7.23
CA GLY A 341 -0.52 -9.58 -8.46
C GLY A 341 -1.05 -10.36 -9.63
#